data_0324e7a11fa7233ff39b2c6b64647fb2
#
_entry.id   0324e7a11fa7233ff39b2c6b64647fb2
#
_cell.length_a   1.000
_cell.length_b   1.000
_cell.length_c   1.000
_cell.angle_alpha   90.00
_cell.angle_beta   90.00
_cell.angle_gamma   90.00
#
_symmetry.space_group_name_H-M   'P 1'
#
loop_
_entity.id
_entity.type
_entity.pdbx_description
1 polymer ?
#
loop_
_entity_poly.entity_id
_entity_poly.type
_entity_poly.pdbx_seq_one_letter_code
_entity_poly.pdbx_strand_id
1 'polypeptide(L)'
;MAVDNTNYVEYLIELSKVGRKRSFTDLCEINLRNVYTISYRLLSDVEEARKVTIYTFVKSWERIKEYNGRIPFSNWMKNTAIDYSIRMLNSRDADYAEKKRPIKISSELEFLESHILSLPKDDRIIIILHDIEGYSYKEIQIFFENLEIDEIKSKLINTREYLINKMSI
;
A
#
# COMPACT_ATOMS: atom_id res chain seq x y z
N MET A 1 -22.31 14.79 -18.57
CA MET A 1 -20.95 15.35 -18.73
C MET A 1 -20.09 14.75 -17.64
N ALA A 2 -19.25 13.78 -17.96
CA ALA A 2 -18.20 13.33 -17.03
C ALA A 2 -17.22 14.51 -16.91
N VAL A 3 -17.23 15.21 -15.77
CA VAL A 3 -16.17 16.15 -15.45
C VAL A 3 -14.90 15.30 -15.42
N ASP A 4 -13.95 15.68 -16.27
CA ASP A 4 -12.68 14.97 -16.38
C ASP A 4 -12.02 14.97 -15.00
N ASN A 5 -12.07 13.83 -14.34
CA ASN A 5 -11.67 13.67 -12.93
C ASN A 5 -10.19 14.06 -12.74
N THR A 6 -9.42 13.97 -13.81
CA THR A 6 -8.00 14.33 -13.85
C THR A 6 -7.82 15.86 -13.68
N ASN A 7 -8.57 16.68 -14.41
CA ASN A 7 -8.51 18.13 -14.30
C ASN A 7 -8.93 18.65 -12.91
N TYR A 8 -9.89 17.96 -12.27
CA TYR A 8 -10.31 18.32 -10.92
C TYR A 8 -9.24 18.04 -9.88
N VAL A 9 -8.60 16.86 -9.96
CA VAL A 9 -7.49 16.50 -9.05
C VAL A 9 -6.31 17.45 -9.21
N GLU A 10 -5.92 17.80 -10.43
CA GLU A 10 -4.86 18.78 -10.71
C GLU A 10 -5.19 20.15 -10.11
N TYR A 11 -6.41 20.63 -10.27
CA TYR A 11 -6.88 21.86 -9.66
C TYR A 11 -6.76 21.85 -8.12
N LEU A 12 -7.19 20.76 -7.48
CA LEU A 12 -7.06 20.60 -6.03
C LEU A 12 -5.58 20.58 -5.58
N ILE A 13 -4.69 19.96 -6.37
CA ILE A 13 -3.26 19.94 -6.08
C ILE A 13 -2.68 21.35 -6.09
N GLU A 14 -2.96 22.14 -7.13
CA GLU A 14 -2.44 23.52 -7.23
C GLU A 14 -2.97 24.42 -6.09
N LEU A 15 -4.24 24.28 -5.73
CA LEU A 15 -4.79 25.00 -4.56
C LEU A 15 -4.12 24.54 -3.25
N SER A 16 -3.80 23.25 -3.13
CA SER A 16 -3.12 22.71 -1.95
C SER A 16 -1.69 23.25 -1.83
N LYS A 17 -0.96 23.38 -2.96
CA LYS A 17 0.39 23.95 -3.00
C LYS A 17 0.45 25.39 -2.51
N VAL A 18 -0.62 26.17 -2.72
CA VAL A 18 -0.75 27.53 -2.20
C VAL A 18 -1.36 27.60 -0.80
N GLY A 19 -1.51 26.46 -0.12
CA GLY A 19 -1.90 26.38 1.29
C GLY A 19 -3.40 26.28 1.54
N ARG A 20 -4.23 25.97 0.55
CA ARG A 20 -5.67 25.74 0.70
C ARG A 20 -5.93 24.38 1.35
N LYS A 21 -6.06 24.34 2.69
CA LYS A 21 -6.27 23.11 3.47
C LYS A 21 -7.50 22.32 3.02
N ARG A 22 -8.60 22.99 2.68
CA ARG A 22 -9.81 22.29 2.24
C ARG A 22 -9.59 21.48 0.96
N SER A 23 -8.89 22.06 -0.01
CA SER A 23 -8.57 21.34 -1.26
C SER A 23 -7.71 20.11 -1.00
N PHE A 24 -6.79 20.18 -0.03
CA PHE A 24 -6.02 19.02 0.38
C PHE A 24 -6.87 17.99 1.12
N THR A 25 -7.84 18.41 1.94
CA THR A 25 -8.80 17.47 2.56
C THR A 25 -9.59 16.71 1.50
N ASP A 26 -10.05 17.38 0.45
CA ASP A 26 -10.74 16.74 -0.68
C ASP A 26 -9.82 15.72 -1.38
N LEU A 27 -8.52 16.04 -1.56
CA LEU A 27 -7.53 15.08 -2.07
C LEU A 27 -7.36 13.86 -1.14
N CYS A 28 -7.37 14.07 0.16
CA CYS A 28 -7.31 12.97 1.13
C CYS A 28 -8.55 12.07 1.03
N GLU A 29 -9.74 12.63 0.92
CA GLU A 29 -10.99 11.88 0.77
C GLU A 29 -10.98 11.03 -0.51
N ILE A 30 -10.56 11.59 -1.65
CA ILE A 30 -10.42 10.87 -2.93
C ILE A 30 -9.46 9.66 -2.78
N ASN A 31 -8.38 9.80 -2.02
CA ASN A 31 -7.34 8.80 -1.90
C ASN A 31 -7.45 7.90 -0.66
N LEU A 32 -8.40 8.17 0.26
CA LEU A 32 -8.52 7.48 1.55
C LEU A 32 -8.58 5.97 1.40
N ARG A 33 -9.47 5.48 0.53
CA ARG A 33 -9.65 4.04 0.31
C ARG A 33 -8.36 3.38 -0.17
N ASN A 34 -7.69 3.98 -1.14
CA ASN A 34 -6.48 3.42 -1.73
C ASN A 34 -5.32 3.36 -0.73
N VAL A 35 -5.10 4.46 0.01
CA VAL A 35 -4.05 4.55 1.03
C VAL A 35 -4.32 3.59 2.19
N TYR A 36 -5.57 3.54 2.68
CA TYR A 36 -5.92 2.64 3.77
C TYR A 36 -5.81 1.17 3.36
N THR A 37 -6.33 0.79 2.18
CA THR A 37 -6.31 -0.60 1.72
C THR A 37 -4.90 -1.13 1.55
N ILE A 38 -3.99 -0.37 0.91
CA ILE A 38 -2.59 -0.79 0.77
C ILE A 38 -1.90 -0.93 2.13
N SER A 39 -2.13 0.03 3.05
CA SER A 39 -1.59 -0.03 4.40
C SER A 39 -2.09 -1.26 5.16
N TYR A 40 -3.39 -1.55 5.09
CA TYR A 40 -3.98 -2.71 5.74
C TYR A 40 -3.43 -4.04 5.19
N ARG A 41 -3.34 -4.17 3.88
CA ARG A 41 -2.77 -5.36 3.23
C ARG A 41 -1.33 -5.62 3.64
N LEU A 42 -0.52 -4.57 3.69
CA LEU A 42 0.88 -4.69 4.10
C LEU A 42 1.03 -5.03 5.59
N LEU A 43 0.25 -4.38 6.46
CA LEU A 43 0.41 -4.48 7.92
C LEU A 43 -0.39 -5.62 8.56
N SER A 44 -1.51 -6.03 7.94
CA SER A 44 -2.47 -6.99 8.49
C SER A 44 -3.04 -6.57 9.87
N ASP A 45 -3.06 -5.26 10.14
CA ASP A 45 -3.54 -4.68 11.39
C ASP A 45 -4.32 -3.39 11.11
N VAL A 46 -5.56 -3.32 11.63
CA VAL A 46 -6.50 -2.20 11.40
C VAL A 46 -5.99 -0.90 12.04
N GLU A 47 -5.49 -0.98 13.26
CA GLU A 47 -5.05 0.21 14.00
C GLU A 47 -3.75 0.78 13.41
N GLU A 48 -2.83 -0.08 13.00
CA GLU A 48 -1.62 0.36 12.33
C GLU A 48 -1.91 0.92 10.94
N ALA A 49 -2.81 0.29 10.17
CA ALA A 49 -3.25 0.83 8.89
C ALA A 49 -3.87 2.23 9.01
N ARG A 50 -4.66 2.47 10.06
CA ARG A 50 -5.18 3.81 10.37
C ARG A 50 -4.07 4.81 10.67
N LYS A 51 -3.10 4.43 11.50
CA LYS A 51 -1.96 5.29 11.84
C LYS A 51 -1.15 5.64 10.59
N VAL A 52 -0.86 4.66 9.73
CA VAL A 52 -0.14 4.88 8.47
C VAL A 52 -0.93 5.79 7.54
N THR A 53 -2.25 5.60 7.44
CA THR A 53 -3.10 6.46 6.61
C THR A 53 -3.04 7.92 7.05
N ILE A 54 -3.18 8.19 8.36
CA ILE A 54 -3.08 9.53 8.92
C ILE A 54 -1.68 10.10 8.70
N TYR A 55 -0.64 9.32 8.98
CA TYR A 55 0.74 9.74 8.75
C TYR A 55 0.99 10.10 7.29
N THR A 56 0.49 9.28 6.35
CA THR A 56 0.62 9.52 4.92
C THR A 56 0.01 10.86 4.52
N PHE A 57 -1.19 11.19 5.01
CA PHE A 57 -1.84 12.46 4.71
C PHE A 57 -1.08 13.66 5.29
N VAL A 58 -0.61 13.55 6.52
CA VAL A 58 0.21 14.60 7.14
C VAL A 58 1.50 14.82 6.35
N LYS A 59 2.22 13.75 6.03
CA LYS A 59 3.45 13.84 5.24
C LYS A 59 3.22 14.34 3.83
N SER A 60 2.13 13.95 3.19
CA SER A 60 1.76 14.45 1.88
C SER A 60 1.43 15.96 1.92
N TRP A 61 0.76 16.45 2.98
CA TRP A 61 0.55 17.88 3.17
C TRP A 61 1.86 18.66 3.34
N GLU A 62 2.75 18.16 4.19
CA GLU A 62 4.07 18.79 4.41
C GLU A 62 4.89 18.90 3.12
N ARG A 63 4.75 17.91 2.22
CA ARG A 63 5.53 17.76 1.00
C ARG A 63 4.76 18.08 -0.28
N ILE A 64 3.55 18.62 -0.22
CA ILE A 64 2.70 18.85 -1.40
C ILE A 64 3.39 19.73 -2.46
N LYS A 65 4.23 20.68 -2.03
CA LYS A 65 5.01 21.55 -2.93
C LYS A 65 6.10 20.81 -3.71
N GLU A 66 6.54 19.64 -3.24
CA GLU A 66 7.52 18.80 -3.92
C GLU A 66 6.88 17.95 -5.04
N TYR A 67 5.56 17.79 -5.02
CA TYR A 67 4.87 17.02 -6.04
C TYR A 67 5.00 17.69 -7.41
N ASN A 68 5.58 16.98 -8.38
CA ASN A 68 5.97 17.50 -9.69
C ASN A 68 5.19 16.89 -10.87
N GLY A 69 4.18 16.07 -10.60
CA GLY A 69 3.34 15.45 -11.64
C GLY A 69 3.98 14.30 -12.44
N ARG A 70 5.20 13.85 -12.10
CA ARG A 70 5.87 12.73 -12.84
C ARG A 70 5.16 11.40 -12.70
N ILE A 71 4.45 11.20 -11.62
CA ILE A 71 3.60 10.03 -11.36
C ILE A 71 2.23 10.53 -10.91
N PRO A 72 1.15 9.73 -11.09
CA PRO A 72 -0.17 10.08 -10.59
C PRO A 72 -0.15 10.42 -9.10
N PHE A 73 -0.93 11.42 -8.67
CA PHE A 73 -0.96 11.87 -7.29
C PHE A 73 -1.33 10.74 -6.31
N SER A 74 -2.25 9.87 -6.70
CA SER A 74 -2.62 8.68 -5.93
C SER A 74 -1.43 7.73 -5.69
N ASN A 75 -0.58 7.53 -6.70
CA ASN A 75 0.63 6.72 -6.57
C ASN A 75 1.69 7.40 -5.71
N TRP A 76 1.81 8.72 -5.81
CA TRP A 76 2.71 9.49 -4.95
C TRP A 76 2.33 9.36 -3.46
N MET A 77 1.03 9.43 -3.13
CA MET A 77 0.55 9.16 -1.78
C MET A 77 0.75 7.69 -1.38
N LYS A 78 0.43 6.73 -2.26
CA LYS A 78 0.62 5.30 -1.99
C LYS A 78 2.09 4.96 -1.69
N ASN A 79 3.04 5.52 -2.43
CA ASN A 79 4.46 5.30 -2.18
C ASN A 79 4.86 5.73 -0.76
N THR A 80 4.33 6.83 -0.25
CA THR A 80 4.54 7.25 1.14
C THR A 80 3.96 6.24 2.14
N ALA A 81 2.77 5.72 1.88
CA ALA A 81 2.14 4.70 2.72
C ALA A 81 2.92 3.38 2.71
N ILE A 82 3.38 2.93 1.54
CA ILE A 82 4.17 1.71 1.36
C ILE A 82 5.49 1.82 2.14
N ASP A 83 6.25 2.88 1.92
CA ASP A 83 7.53 3.11 2.60
C ASP A 83 7.36 3.09 4.13
N TYR A 84 6.37 3.79 4.65
CA TYR A 84 6.14 3.83 6.09
C TYR A 84 5.63 2.49 6.64
N SER A 85 4.76 1.78 5.91
CA SER A 85 4.31 0.44 6.29
C SER A 85 5.47 -0.55 6.39
N ILE A 86 6.37 -0.53 5.40
CA ILE A 86 7.55 -1.42 5.39
C ILE A 86 8.50 -1.08 6.52
N ARG A 87 8.75 0.20 6.81
CA ARG A 87 9.54 0.61 7.98
C ARG A 87 8.94 0.12 9.29
N MET A 88 7.62 0.23 9.46
CA MET A 88 6.92 -0.34 10.63
C MET A 88 7.10 -1.84 10.72
N LEU A 89 6.96 -2.58 9.62
CA LEU A 89 7.17 -4.03 9.57
C LEU A 89 8.59 -4.42 9.94
N ASN A 90 9.58 -3.64 9.51
CA ASN A 90 10.99 -3.88 9.82
C ASN A 90 11.35 -3.57 11.28
N SER A 91 10.62 -2.67 11.94
CA SER A 91 10.81 -2.32 13.35
C SER A 91 10.07 -3.24 14.33
N ARG A 92 9.23 -4.17 13.84
CA ARG A 92 8.52 -5.11 14.72
C ARG A 92 9.47 -6.17 15.25
N ASP A 93 9.42 -6.42 16.57
CA ASP A 93 10.06 -7.57 17.18
C ASP A 93 9.41 -8.88 16.75
N ALA A 94 10.18 -10.00 16.81
CA ALA A 94 9.70 -11.33 16.38
C ALA A 94 8.41 -11.78 17.09
N ASP A 95 8.18 -11.34 18.32
CA ASP A 95 6.99 -11.69 19.13
C ASP A 95 5.69 -11.04 18.63
N TYR A 96 5.75 -10.07 17.74
CA TYR A 96 4.55 -9.40 17.21
C TYR A 96 3.72 -10.29 16.28
N ALA A 97 4.33 -11.33 15.71
CA ALA A 97 3.68 -12.25 14.77
C ALA A 97 2.58 -13.10 15.39
N GLU A 98 2.60 -13.34 16.71
CA GLU A 98 1.63 -14.20 17.41
C GLU A 98 0.27 -13.55 17.70
N LYS A 99 0.12 -12.23 17.56
CA LYS A 99 -1.12 -11.51 17.90
C LYS A 99 -2.13 -11.34 16.75
N LYS A 100 -2.00 -12.14 15.68
CA LYS A 100 -2.95 -12.08 14.56
C LYS A 100 -4.35 -12.53 15.00
N ARG A 101 -5.33 -11.61 14.92
CA ARG A 101 -6.74 -11.95 15.12
C ARG A 101 -7.23 -12.79 13.95
N PRO A 102 -8.00 -13.87 14.20
CA PRO A 102 -8.58 -14.65 13.11
C PRO A 102 -9.53 -13.77 12.29
N ILE A 103 -9.34 -13.77 10.98
CA ILE A 103 -10.22 -13.10 10.02
C ILE A 103 -11.44 -14.01 9.83
N LYS A 104 -12.65 -13.47 10.01
CA LYS A 104 -13.89 -14.19 9.65
C LYS A 104 -13.97 -14.26 8.13
N ILE A 105 -14.00 -15.46 7.57
CA ILE A 105 -14.04 -15.73 6.13
C ILE A 105 -15.49 -15.98 5.75
N SER A 106 -16.05 -15.19 4.83
CA SER A 106 -17.44 -15.33 4.36
C SER A 106 -17.56 -15.50 2.83
N SER A 107 -16.47 -15.31 2.07
CA SER A 107 -16.44 -15.47 0.62
C SER A 107 -15.09 -15.96 0.11
N GLU A 108 -15.03 -16.42 -1.17
CA GLU A 108 -13.76 -16.83 -1.81
C GLU A 108 -12.73 -15.70 -1.87
N LEU A 109 -13.18 -14.45 -2.07
CA LEU A 109 -12.31 -13.28 -2.05
C LEU A 109 -11.75 -13.01 -0.66
N GLU A 110 -12.56 -13.16 0.39
CA GLU A 110 -12.10 -13.06 1.76
C GLU A 110 -11.16 -14.21 2.12
N PHE A 111 -11.36 -15.38 1.55
CA PHE A 111 -10.47 -16.53 1.71
C PHE A 111 -9.08 -16.22 1.13
N LEU A 112 -8.99 -15.75 -0.12
CA LEU A 112 -7.74 -15.33 -0.74
C LEU A 112 -7.05 -14.20 0.04
N GLU A 113 -7.80 -13.16 0.40
CA GLU A 113 -7.28 -12.02 1.18
C GLU A 113 -6.71 -12.52 2.52
N SER A 114 -7.39 -13.45 3.21
CA SER A 114 -6.90 -14.00 4.48
C SER A 114 -5.58 -14.75 4.33
N HIS A 115 -5.40 -15.48 3.22
CA HIS A 115 -4.15 -16.17 2.93
C HIS A 115 -3.02 -15.20 2.62
N ILE A 116 -3.30 -14.15 1.82
CA ILE A 116 -2.33 -13.08 1.56
C ILE A 116 -1.90 -12.42 2.87
N LEU A 117 -2.85 -12.06 3.74
CA LEU A 117 -2.55 -11.44 5.03
C LEU A 117 -1.77 -12.34 5.98
N SER A 118 -1.83 -13.67 5.81
CA SER A 118 -1.08 -14.64 6.61
C SER A 118 0.32 -14.95 6.09
N LEU A 119 0.67 -14.52 4.88
CA LEU A 119 1.99 -14.76 4.29
C LEU A 119 3.13 -14.18 5.15
N PRO A 120 4.32 -14.77 5.08
CA PRO A 120 5.55 -14.17 5.59
C PRO A 120 5.69 -12.72 5.06
N LYS A 121 6.32 -11.86 5.85
CA LYS A 121 6.42 -10.42 5.58
C LYS A 121 6.84 -10.09 4.15
N ASP A 122 7.97 -10.63 3.72
CA ASP A 122 8.54 -10.29 2.41
C ASP A 122 7.70 -10.83 1.26
N ASP A 123 7.20 -12.06 1.37
CA ASP A 123 6.34 -12.70 0.38
C ASP A 123 5.04 -11.92 0.22
N ARG A 124 4.46 -11.46 1.33
CA ARG A 124 3.26 -10.62 1.35
C ARG A 124 3.52 -9.27 0.68
N ILE A 125 4.62 -8.59 1.00
CA ILE A 125 4.98 -7.31 0.37
C ILE A 125 5.12 -7.49 -1.14
N ILE A 126 5.88 -8.51 -1.58
CA ILE A 126 6.17 -8.74 -2.99
C ILE A 126 4.89 -9.03 -3.79
N ILE A 127 4.02 -9.93 -3.31
CA ILE A 127 2.79 -10.28 -4.05
C ILE A 127 1.82 -9.11 -4.10
N ILE A 128 1.69 -8.32 -3.03
CA ILE A 128 0.84 -7.14 -3.00
C ILE A 128 1.35 -6.09 -3.98
N LEU A 129 2.64 -5.76 -3.93
CA LEU A 129 3.19 -4.71 -4.78
C LEU A 129 3.19 -5.12 -6.25
N HIS A 130 3.54 -6.38 -6.58
CA HIS A 130 3.60 -6.83 -7.96
C HIS A 130 2.21 -7.14 -8.55
N ASP A 131 1.46 -8.06 -7.94
CA ASP A 131 0.27 -8.64 -8.54
C ASP A 131 -0.99 -7.78 -8.32
N ILE A 132 -1.05 -7.03 -7.23
CA ILE A 132 -2.21 -6.20 -6.91
C ILE A 132 -2.00 -4.74 -7.32
N GLU A 133 -0.83 -4.19 -7.05
CA GLU A 133 -0.54 -2.78 -7.29
C GLU A 133 0.21 -2.50 -8.61
N GLY A 134 0.75 -3.54 -9.27
CA GLY A 134 1.38 -3.45 -10.59
C GLY A 134 2.80 -2.88 -10.61
N TYR A 135 3.52 -2.92 -9.49
CA TYR A 135 4.91 -2.48 -9.43
C TYR A 135 5.84 -3.46 -10.17
N SER A 136 6.80 -2.93 -10.90
CA SER A 136 7.87 -3.72 -11.51
C SER A 136 8.86 -4.25 -10.45
N TYR A 137 9.61 -5.31 -10.78
CA TYR A 137 10.63 -5.86 -9.88
C TYR A 137 11.67 -4.82 -9.44
N LYS A 138 12.05 -3.88 -10.31
CA LYS A 138 12.98 -2.81 -9.98
C LYS A 138 12.41 -1.83 -8.97
N GLU A 139 11.13 -1.49 -9.09
CA GLU A 139 10.44 -0.62 -8.13
C GLU A 139 10.26 -1.32 -6.79
N ILE A 140 9.96 -2.62 -6.78
CA ILE A 140 9.85 -3.42 -5.55
C ILE A 140 11.21 -3.52 -4.86
N GLN A 141 12.30 -3.71 -5.60
CA GLN A 141 13.65 -3.78 -5.04
C GLN A 141 14.03 -2.56 -4.21
N ILE A 142 13.53 -1.37 -4.56
CA ILE A 142 13.80 -0.12 -3.81
C ILE A 142 13.34 -0.21 -2.34
N PHE A 143 12.34 -1.02 -2.06
CA PHE A 143 11.82 -1.21 -0.70
C PHE A 143 12.57 -2.27 0.12
N PHE A 144 13.53 -2.98 -0.49
CA PHE A 144 14.30 -4.03 0.16
C PHE A 144 15.81 -3.69 0.13
N GLU A 145 16.44 -3.67 1.29
CA GLU A 145 17.88 -3.36 1.39
C GLU A 145 18.78 -4.48 0.85
N ASN A 146 18.33 -5.75 0.96
CA ASN A 146 19.16 -6.93 0.76
C ASN A 146 18.55 -7.99 -0.16
N LEU A 147 17.53 -7.67 -0.97
CA LEU A 147 16.95 -8.61 -1.92
C LEU A 147 17.34 -8.26 -3.36
N GLU A 148 17.90 -9.23 -4.05
CA GLU A 148 18.16 -9.13 -5.47
C GLU A 148 16.90 -9.41 -6.30
N ILE A 149 16.87 -8.91 -7.55
CA ILE A 149 15.69 -9.04 -8.42
C ILE A 149 15.33 -10.52 -8.65
N ASP A 150 16.31 -11.41 -8.76
CA ASP A 150 16.05 -12.84 -8.99
C ASP A 150 15.50 -13.53 -7.73
N GLU A 151 15.86 -13.07 -6.56
CA GLU A 151 15.25 -13.53 -5.30
C GLU A 151 13.79 -13.05 -5.19
N ILE A 152 13.51 -11.79 -5.57
CA ILE A 152 12.15 -11.25 -5.62
C ILE A 152 11.28 -12.08 -6.57
N LYS A 153 11.78 -12.42 -7.77
CA LYS A 153 11.06 -13.28 -8.73
C LYS A 153 10.80 -14.66 -8.18
N SER A 154 11.82 -15.29 -7.55
CA SER A 154 11.70 -16.62 -6.97
C SER A 154 10.67 -16.64 -5.84
N LYS A 155 10.70 -15.66 -4.95
CA LYS A 155 9.71 -15.49 -3.88
C LYS A 155 8.29 -15.33 -4.45
N LEU A 156 8.13 -14.52 -5.49
CA LEU A 156 6.83 -14.31 -6.13
C LEU A 156 6.26 -15.60 -6.74
N ILE A 157 7.10 -16.39 -7.43
CA ILE A 157 6.69 -17.68 -8.03
C ILE A 157 6.23 -18.63 -6.92
N ASN A 158 7.06 -18.83 -5.90
CA ASN A 158 6.75 -19.73 -4.79
C ASN A 158 5.46 -19.29 -4.04
N THR A 159 5.27 -18.00 -3.86
CA THR A 159 4.07 -17.46 -3.21
C THR A 159 2.80 -17.69 -4.04
N ARG A 160 2.89 -17.53 -5.36
CA ARG A 160 1.76 -17.83 -6.26
C ARG A 160 1.39 -19.31 -6.24
N GLU A 161 2.39 -20.19 -6.30
CA GLU A 161 2.18 -21.66 -6.19
C GLU A 161 1.52 -22.03 -4.86
N TYR A 162 1.98 -21.44 -3.76
CA TYR A 162 1.37 -21.65 -2.46
C TYR A 162 -0.10 -21.23 -2.44
N LEU A 163 -0.43 -20.04 -2.95
CA LEU A 163 -1.80 -19.54 -2.99
C LEU A 163 -2.70 -20.40 -3.89
N ILE A 164 -2.21 -20.77 -5.08
CA ILE A 164 -2.96 -21.67 -6.02
C ILE A 164 -3.28 -23.00 -5.33
N ASN A 165 -2.32 -23.60 -4.66
CA ASN A 165 -2.52 -24.87 -3.96
C ASN A 165 -3.55 -24.75 -2.82
N LYS A 166 -3.63 -23.59 -2.15
CA LYS A 166 -4.63 -23.32 -1.11
C LYS A 166 -6.04 -23.11 -1.67
N MET A 167 -6.15 -22.57 -2.88
CA MET A 167 -7.44 -22.33 -3.54
C MET A 167 -7.99 -23.57 -4.26
N SER A 168 -7.15 -24.58 -4.51
CA SER A 168 -7.53 -25.81 -5.24
C SER A 168 -8.08 -26.92 -4.34
N ILE A 169 -8.27 -26.67 -3.06
CA ILE A 169 -8.86 -27.57 -2.06
C ILE A 169 -10.30 -27.14 -1.76
#